data_08f873975261a7fcc4bf30e5e84be8b7
#
_entry.id   08f873975261a7fcc4bf30e5e84be8b7
#
_cell.length_a   1.000
_cell.length_b   1.000
_cell.length_c   1.000
_cell.angle_alpha   90.00
_cell.angle_beta   90.00
_cell.angle_gamma   90.00
#
_symmetry.space_group_name_H-M   'P 1'
#
loop_
_entity.id
_entity.type
_entity.pdbx_description
1 polymer ?
#
loop_
_entity_poly.entity_id
_entity_poly.type
_entity_poly.pdbx_seq_one_letter_code
_entity_poly.pdbx_strand_id
1 'polypeptide(L)'
;MKRSFNLTAQLFSTVKQFLQNEHGVYTIVTALLAFPLLLFVAFTVDGTGILLDKARLAQATDQAALLLIAEDNQYRKNKDHSDVKRQSVSQQDINREGGDFSSAKVQAQWKKRNQELVQGLVKLYLRSDDSKGQTNSSPVTIKDPFLAECLEEKTQPRNKNGTAKSIACVVQGSVQRKFWLPWGQTLVSNSQLHDGRVGINSGKTYAVKEKQITIPIDLMMVTDLSRSMNWAIVSHGDIEVAPPNRRIDALREVVSNIQDILLPKDTRDDISPYNRIGFVSFAAGTRQKGETDNCVLPYYSRQDKQTDISRYFNKGEIRKGFEELNRYMDIEKTINQITQFKNGEKKSYPFSLSSSLSRNFCLENNKGKETTQAWFSKSKPGVADALKKIEPLGGTAVTSGIFVGTNLITDTNKDPEAAPKKLNTNTRRVLLILSDGEDNRPSKSTLVTLMNNGMCEKIKEKINSLQDSSYPQVEARIAFVALGFNPPQDQLNAWKKCVGKQYYPVNSKQGLLDAFKQIISFEEEVGRSSSQKPKLFQ
;
A
#
# COMPACT_ATOMS: atom_id res chain seq x y z
N MET A 1 -60.16 -69.39 -42.76
CA MET A 1 -60.37 -68.71 -41.45
C MET A 1 -59.96 -69.56 -40.20
N LYS A 2 -59.05 -70.49 -40.26
CA LYS A 2 -58.64 -71.33 -39.07
C LYS A 2 -57.18 -71.06 -38.59
N ARG A 3 -56.38 -70.19 -39.27
CA ARG A 3 -54.99 -69.97 -38.84
C ARG A 3 -54.78 -68.68 -37.94
N SER A 4 -55.75 -67.79 -37.84
CA SER A 4 -55.67 -66.61 -37.02
C SER A 4 -55.95 -66.82 -35.54
N PHE A 5 -56.69 -67.87 -35.17
CA PHE A 5 -57.05 -68.14 -33.77
C PHE A 5 -55.93 -68.77 -32.95
N ASN A 6 -54.97 -69.45 -33.58
CA ASN A 6 -53.88 -70.09 -32.85
C ASN A 6 -52.76 -69.13 -32.43
N LEU A 7 -52.58 -68.01 -33.13
CA LEU A 7 -51.52 -67.05 -32.77
C LEU A 7 -51.89 -66.21 -31.52
N THR A 8 -53.18 -65.88 -31.39
CA THR A 8 -53.64 -65.14 -30.19
C THR A 8 -53.67 -66.04 -28.95
N ALA A 9 -54.05 -67.32 -29.07
CA ALA A 9 -53.99 -68.26 -27.96
C ALA A 9 -52.56 -68.58 -27.50
N GLN A 10 -51.61 -68.64 -28.44
CA GLN A 10 -50.18 -68.83 -28.09
C GLN A 10 -49.58 -67.56 -27.44
N LEU A 11 -49.92 -66.39 -27.92
CA LEU A 11 -49.50 -65.13 -27.30
C LEU A 11 -50.04 -65.01 -25.86
N PHE A 12 -51.32 -65.33 -25.65
CA PHE A 12 -51.93 -65.32 -24.32
C PHE A 12 -51.32 -66.39 -23.38
N SER A 13 -50.98 -67.59 -23.87
CA SER A 13 -50.34 -68.61 -23.07
C SER A 13 -48.89 -68.21 -22.71
N THR A 14 -48.14 -67.63 -23.60
CA THR A 14 -46.78 -67.15 -23.36
C THR A 14 -46.76 -65.93 -22.39
N VAL A 15 -47.69 -65.01 -22.51
CA VAL A 15 -47.87 -63.93 -21.56
C VAL A 15 -48.30 -64.44 -20.19
N LYS A 16 -49.19 -65.41 -20.13
CA LYS A 16 -49.61 -66.07 -18.85
C LYS A 16 -48.48 -66.85 -18.19
N GLN A 17 -47.67 -67.57 -18.96
CA GLN A 17 -46.48 -68.26 -18.45
C GLN A 17 -45.42 -67.29 -18.00
N PHE A 18 -45.26 -66.17 -18.72
CA PHE A 18 -44.33 -65.09 -18.34
C PHE A 18 -44.75 -64.36 -17.05
N LEU A 19 -46.06 -64.14 -16.85
CA LEU A 19 -46.62 -63.57 -15.62
C LEU A 19 -46.66 -64.54 -14.42
N GLN A 20 -46.58 -65.84 -14.65
CA GLN A 20 -46.51 -66.86 -13.59
C GLN A 20 -45.09 -67.31 -13.23
N ASN A 21 -44.11 -66.83 -13.99
CA ASN A 21 -42.70 -67.10 -13.72
C ASN A 21 -42.12 -65.98 -12.83
N GLU A 22 -41.79 -66.27 -11.59
CA GLU A 22 -41.25 -65.35 -10.62
C GLU A 22 -40.01 -64.59 -11.14
N HIS A 23 -39.19 -65.26 -11.98
CA HIS A 23 -38.07 -64.63 -12.65
C HIS A 23 -38.48 -63.56 -13.65
N GLY A 24 -39.66 -63.67 -14.29
CA GLY A 24 -40.20 -62.63 -15.19
C GLY A 24 -40.71 -61.41 -14.45
N VAL A 25 -41.27 -61.56 -13.27
CA VAL A 25 -41.75 -60.47 -12.41
C VAL A 25 -40.59 -59.59 -11.96
N TYR A 26 -39.48 -60.21 -11.56
CA TYR A 26 -38.27 -59.40 -11.18
C TYR A 26 -37.74 -58.58 -12.34
N THR A 27 -37.76 -59.11 -13.56
CA THR A 27 -37.29 -58.37 -14.75
C THR A 27 -38.19 -57.17 -15.05
N ILE A 28 -39.51 -57.32 -14.95
CA ILE A 28 -40.46 -56.21 -15.16
C ILE A 28 -40.35 -55.18 -14.05
N VAL A 29 -40.25 -55.59 -12.80
CA VAL A 29 -40.08 -54.68 -11.65
C VAL A 29 -38.74 -53.95 -11.75
N THR A 30 -37.65 -54.64 -12.10
CA THR A 30 -36.35 -54.04 -12.30
C THR A 30 -36.37 -53.02 -13.46
N ALA A 31 -37.01 -53.34 -14.57
CA ALA A 31 -37.17 -52.41 -15.71
C ALA A 31 -38.02 -51.19 -15.35
N LEU A 32 -39.11 -51.37 -14.57
CA LEU A 32 -39.95 -50.27 -14.09
C LEU A 32 -39.24 -49.39 -13.06
N LEU A 33 -38.39 -49.94 -12.22
CA LEU A 33 -37.62 -49.18 -11.23
C LEU A 33 -36.36 -48.58 -11.83
N ALA A 34 -35.73 -49.17 -12.85
CA ALA A 34 -34.53 -48.65 -13.49
C ALA A 34 -34.78 -47.27 -14.14
N PHE A 35 -35.93 -47.06 -14.75
CA PHE A 35 -36.25 -45.79 -15.42
C PHE A 35 -36.34 -44.60 -14.44
N PRO A 36 -37.13 -44.61 -13.36
CA PRO A 36 -37.15 -43.54 -12.38
C PRO A 36 -35.80 -43.37 -11.66
N LEU A 37 -35.05 -44.46 -11.45
CA LEU A 37 -33.72 -44.39 -10.84
C LEU A 37 -32.70 -43.69 -11.75
N LEU A 38 -32.72 -43.99 -13.05
CA LEU A 38 -31.92 -43.25 -14.05
C LEU A 38 -32.30 -41.78 -14.15
N LEU A 39 -33.62 -41.48 -14.11
CA LEU A 39 -34.09 -40.09 -14.07
C LEU A 39 -33.60 -39.37 -12.80
N PHE A 40 -33.63 -40.02 -11.65
CA PHE A 40 -33.15 -39.43 -10.40
C PHE A 40 -31.64 -39.20 -10.44
N VAL A 41 -30.86 -40.15 -10.97
CA VAL A 41 -29.40 -39.95 -11.17
C VAL A 41 -29.14 -38.82 -12.15
N ALA A 42 -29.86 -38.73 -13.26
CA ALA A 42 -29.75 -37.67 -14.22
C ALA A 42 -30.02 -36.30 -13.59
N PHE A 43 -31.10 -36.18 -12.82
CA PHE A 43 -31.47 -34.94 -12.12
C PHE A 43 -30.45 -34.54 -11.07
N THR A 44 -29.89 -35.50 -10.31
CA THR A 44 -28.86 -35.21 -9.31
C THR A 44 -27.55 -34.76 -9.95
N VAL A 45 -27.10 -35.37 -11.03
CA VAL A 45 -25.87 -35.03 -11.74
C VAL A 45 -25.98 -33.63 -12.37
N ASP A 46 -27.03 -33.37 -13.11
CA ASP A 46 -27.21 -32.03 -13.75
C ASP A 46 -27.55 -30.97 -12.73
N GLY A 47 -28.38 -31.27 -11.73
CA GLY A 47 -28.72 -30.32 -10.65
C GLY A 47 -27.51 -29.92 -9.80
N THR A 48 -26.72 -30.87 -9.37
CA THR A 48 -25.49 -30.60 -8.62
C THR A 48 -24.48 -29.85 -9.47
N GLY A 49 -24.38 -30.15 -10.77
CA GLY A 49 -23.55 -29.43 -11.72
C GLY A 49 -23.95 -27.97 -11.87
N ILE A 50 -25.26 -27.66 -11.96
CA ILE A 50 -25.78 -26.30 -12.02
C ILE A 50 -25.46 -25.55 -10.72
N LEU A 51 -25.67 -26.16 -9.57
CA LEU A 51 -25.36 -25.54 -8.26
C LEU A 51 -23.88 -25.27 -8.10
N LEU A 52 -23.02 -26.19 -8.52
CA LEU A 52 -21.57 -26.01 -8.47
C LEU A 52 -21.11 -24.88 -9.38
N ASP A 53 -21.64 -24.80 -10.62
CA ASP A 53 -21.28 -23.75 -11.54
C ASP A 53 -21.83 -22.39 -11.08
N LYS A 54 -23.00 -22.36 -10.43
CA LYS A 54 -23.53 -21.14 -9.80
C LYS A 54 -22.62 -20.66 -8.68
N ALA A 55 -22.13 -21.56 -7.82
CA ALA A 55 -21.18 -21.21 -6.76
C ALA A 55 -19.84 -20.71 -7.33
N ARG A 56 -19.31 -21.38 -8.34
CA ARG A 56 -18.08 -20.96 -9.02
C ARG A 56 -18.24 -19.61 -9.73
N LEU A 57 -19.38 -19.37 -10.37
CA LEU A 57 -19.69 -18.10 -11.01
C LEU A 57 -19.78 -16.97 -9.98
N ALA A 58 -20.42 -17.21 -8.83
CA ALA A 58 -20.49 -16.24 -7.75
C ALA A 58 -19.08 -15.91 -7.22
N GLN A 59 -18.23 -16.91 -6.97
CA GLN A 59 -16.84 -16.68 -6.56
C GLN A 59 -16.05 -15.93 -7.62
N ALA A 60 -16.20 -16.25 -8.90
CA ALA A 60 -15.52 -15.58 -9.99
C ALA A 60 -15.90 -14.09 -10.08
N THR A 61 -17.20 -13.78 -9.95
CA THR A 61 -17.69 -12.39 -9.98
C THR A 61 -17.28 -11.62 -8.73
N ASP A 62 -17.23 -12.25 -7.55
CA ASP A 62 -16.70 -11.64 -6.32
C ASP A 62 -15.22 -11.27 -6.47
N GLN A 63 -14.39 -12.22 -6.92
CA GLN A 63 -12.97 -11.97 -7.14
C GLN A 63 -12.74 -10.93 -8.24
N ALA A 64 -13.56 -10.94 -9.29
CA ALA A 64 -13.48 -9.93 -10.35
C ALA A 64 -13.82 -8.54 -9.82
N ALA A 65 -14.85 -8.40 -8.99
CA ALA A 65 -15.21 -7.12 -8.40
C ALA A 65 -14.11 -6.59 -7.46
N LEU A 66 -13.50 -7.47 -6.65
CA LEU A 66 -12.36 -7.13 -5.80
C LEU A 66 -11.13 -6.74 -6.62
N LEU A 67 -10.84 -7.44 -7.72
CA LEU A 67 -9.72 -7.13 -8.60
C LEU A 67 -9.90 -5.78 -9.30
N LEU A 68 -11.11 -5.48 -9.79
CA LEU A 68 -11.43 -4.18 -10.39
C LEU A 68 -11.25 -3.01 -9.40
N ILE A 69 -11.48 -3.25 -8.12
CA ILE A 69 -11.25 -2.26 -7.06
C ILE A 69 -9.77 -2.16 -6.71
N ALA A 70 -9.04 -3.27 -6.68
CA ALA A 70 -7.61 -3.31 -6.37
C ALA A 70 -6.78 -2.64 -7.47
N GLU A 71 -7.19 -2.76 -8.73
CA GLU A 71 -6.60 -1.96 -9.80
C GLU A 71 -6.92 -0.49 -9.53
N ASP A 72 -5.91 0.34 -9.28
CA ASP A 72 -6.06 1.80 -9.20
C ASP A 72 -6.29 2.35 -10.61
N ASN A 73 -7.48 2.04 -11.12
CA ASN A 73 -7.86 2.28 -12.49
C ASN A 73 -8.19 3.76 -12.67
N GLN A 74 -7.32 4.47 -13.38
CA GLN A 74 -7.40 5.91 -13.64
C GLN A 74 -8.62 6.35 -14.48
N TYR A 75 -9.40 5.39 -14.99
CA TYR A 75 -10.54 5.65 -15.88
C TYR A 75 -11.91 5.42 -15.21
N ARG A 76 -12.02 5.69 -13.91
CA ARG A 76 -13.29 5.53 -13.16
C ARG A 76 -14.23 6.69 -13.46
N LYS A 77 -15.50 6.36 -13.67
CA LYS A 77 -16.55 7.36 -13.80
C LYS A 77 -16.89 8.00 -12.46
N ASN A 78 -17.18 9.30 -12.48
CA ASN A 78 -17.83 9.95 -11.35
C ASN A 78 -19.27 9.44 -11.16
N LYS A 79 -19.83 9.62 -9.95
CA LYS A 79 -21.22 9.23 -9.64
C LYS A 79 -22.25 9.77 -10.64
N ASP A 80 -22.04 10.98 -11.14
CA ASP A 80 -22.93 11.64 -12.11
C ASP A 80 -22.75 11.14 -13.55
N HIS A 81 -21.89 10.14 -13.78
CA HIS A 81 -21.56 9.60 -15.11
C HIS A 81 -21.04 10.62 -16.15
N SER A 82 -20.72 11.86 -15.72
CA SER A 82 -20.41 12.97 -16.60
C SER A 82 -18.95 13.06 -17.02
N ASP A 83 -18.01 12.60 -16.15
CA ASP A 83 -16.58 12.74 -16.41
C ASP A 83 -15.80 11.45 -16.12
N VAL A 84 -14.83 11.14 -16.97
CA VAL A 84 -13.81 10.14 -16.71
C VAL A 84 -12.64 10.86 -16.02
N LYS A 85 -12.32 10.47 -14.79
CA LYS A 85 -11.18 11.06 -14.08
C LYS A 85 -9.88 10.62 -14.75
N ARG A 86 -9.14 11.57 -15.33
CA ARG A 86 -7.80 11.34 -15.85
C ARG A 86 -6.81 11.38 -14.68
N GLN A 87 -6.19 10.27 -14.34
CA GLN A 87 -4.85 10.31 -13.75
C GLN A 87 -3.83 10.27 -14.89
N SER A 88 -2.67 10.86 -14.68
CA SER A 88 -1.64 11.04 -15.71
C SER A 88 -1.44 9.79 -16.58
N VAL A 89 -2.01 9.81 -17.75
CA VAL A 89 -1.72 8.82 -18.81
C VAL A 89 -0.30 9.08 -19.29
N SER A 90 0.52 8.06 -19.37
CA SER A 90 1.86 8.25 -19.91
C SER A 90 1.78 8.67 -21.38
N GLN A 91 2.73 9.50 -21.85
CA GLN A 91 2.79 9.92 -23.25
C GLN A 91 2.90 8.72 -24.21
N GLN A 92 3.40 7.58 -23.72
CA GLN A 92 3.48 6.33 -24.49
C GLN A 92 2.10 5.69 -24.71
N ASP A 93 1.21 5.76 -23.72
CA ASP A 93 -0.16 5.27 -23.87
C ASP A 93 -0.98 6.17 -24.79
N ILE A 94 -0.71 7.48 -24.75
CA ILE A 94 -1.30 8.47 -25.68
C ILE A 94 -0.93 8.12 -27.11
N ASN A 95 0.32 7.84 -27.40
CA ASN A 95 0.80 7.57 -28.74
C ASN A 95 0.33 6.19 -29.27
N ARG A 96 0.15 5.19 -28.42
CA ARG A 96 -0.37 3.86 -28.78
C ARG A 96 -1.81 3.92 -29.27
N GLU A 97 -2.60 4.82 -28.78
CA GLU A 97 -4.04 4.89 -29.03
C GLU A 97 -4.45 5.97 -30.04
N GLY A 98 -3.52 6.50 -30.81
CA GLY A 98 -3.76 7.45 -31.89
C GLY A 98 -4.17 8.86 -31.45
N GLY A 99 -3.85 9.25 -30.21
CA GLY A 99 -3.94 10.63 -29.71
C GLY A 99 -5.35 11.18 -29.45
N ASP A 100 -6.42 10.42 -29.73
CA ASP A 100 -7.79 10.85 -29.50
C ASP A 100 -8.34 10.34 -28.17
N PHE A 101 -8.41 11.24 -27.20
CA PHE A 101 -8.96 11.03 -25.87
C PHE A 101 -10.37 11.63 -25.70
N SER A 102 -11.23 11.52 -26.70
CA SER A 102 -12.63 11.84 -26.46
C SER A 102 -13.14 11.01 -25.28
N SER A 103 -13.87 11.64 -24.36
CA SER A 103 -14.35 10.96 -23.14
C SER A 103 -15.19 9.69 -23.47
N ALA A 104 -15.85 9.67 -24.60
CA ALA A 104 -16.63 8.53 -25.09
C ALA A 104 -15.75 7.34 -25.51
N LYS A 105 -14.64 7.60 -26.24
CA LYS A 105 -13.72 6.56 -26.71
C LYS A 105 -12.96 5.92 -25.54
N VAL A 106 -12.47 6.73 -24.61
CA VAL A 106 -11.82 6.26 -23.37
C VAL A 106 -12.79 5.43 -22.52
N GLN A 107 -14.05 5.84 -22.41
CA GLN A 107 -15.08 5.07 -21.70
C GLN A 107 -15.36 3.72 -22.35
N ALA A 108 -15.41 3.66 -23.67
CA ALA A 108 -15.65 2.41 -24.40
C ALA A 108 -14.48 1.42 -24.22
N GLN A 109 -13.24 1.88 -24.32
CA GLN A 109 -12.06 1.06 -24.10
C GLN A 109 -11.97 0.54 -22.66
N TRP A 110 -12.23 1.39 -21.70
CA TRP A 110 -12.24 1.02 -20.29
C TRP A 110 -13.33 -0.03 -19.98
N LYS A 111 -14.53 0.16 -20.50
CA LYS A 111 -15.61 -0.82 -20.37
C LYS A 111 -15.22 -2.18 -20.97
N LYS A 112 -14.64 -2.17 -22.17
CA LYS A 112 -14.17 -3.37 -22.86
C LYS A 112 -13.10 -4.09 -22.03
N ARG A 113 -12.09 -3.38 -21.54
CA ARG A 113 -11.03 -3.94 -20.70
C ARG A 113 -11.57 -4.60 -19.43
N ASN A 114 -12.46 -3.91 -18.70
CA ASN A 114 -13.07 -4.47 -17.51
C ASN A 114 -13.89 -5.74 -17.81
N GLN A 115 -14.61 -5.74 -18.92
CA GLN A 115 -15.34 -6.92 -19.38
C GLN A 115 -14.41 -8.08 -19.72
N GLU A 116 -13.31 -7.85 -20.41
CA GLU A 116 -12.31 -8.86 -20.76
C GLU A 116 -11.67 -9.45 -19.50
N LEU A 117 -11.36 -8.63 -18.49
CA LEU A 117 -10.82 -9.08 -17.22
C LEU A 117 -11.81 -9.97 -16.46
N VAL A 118 -13.06 -9.55 -16.35
CA VAL A 118 -14.12 -10.33 -15.71
C VAL A 118 -14.34 -11.65 -16.43
N GLN A 119 -14.44 -11.62 -17.77
CA GLN A 119 -14.60 -12.83 -18.59
C GLN A 119 -13.42 -13.79 -18.41
N GLY A 120 -12.17 -13.28 -18.35
CA GLY A 120 -10.98 -14.09 -18.11
C GLY A 120 -11.04 -14.84 -16.78
N LEU A 121 -11.45 -14.17 -15.69
CA LEU A 121 -11.64 -14.80 -14.40
C LEU A 121 -12.78 -15.83 -14.41
N VAL A 122 -13.91 -15.49 -15.01
CA VAL A 122 -15.04 -16.43 -15.13
C VAL A 122 -14.64 -17.69 -15.90
N LYS A 123 -13.91 -17.54 -17.01
CA LYS A 123 -13.37 -18.68 -17.77
C LYS A 123 -12.46 -19.55 -16.93
N LEU A 124 -11.59 -18.94 -16.14
CA LEU A 124 -10.69 -19.67 -15.23
C LEU A 124 -11.45 -20.48 -14.17
N TYR A 125 -12.42 -19.87 -13.51
CA TYR A 125 -13.19 -20.54 -12.44
C TYR A 125 -14.12 -21.65 -12.95
N LEU A 126 -14.74 -21.42 -14.12
CA LEU A 126 -15.65 -22.39 -14.74
C LEU A 126 -14.93 -23.38 -15.65
N ARG A 127 -13.59 -23.24 -15.81
CA ARG A 127 -12.78 -24.06 -16.73
C ARG A 127 -13.36 -24.07 -18.15
N SER A 128 -13.94 -22.97 -18.57
CA SER A 128 -14.48 -22.79 -19.92
C SER A 128 -13.35 -22.33 -20.84
N ASP A 129 -12.64 -23.28 -21.43
CA ASP A 129 -11.60 -22.98 -22.41
C ASP A 129 -12.24 -22.88 -23.79
N ASP A 130 -12.19 -21.68 -24.39
CA ASP A 130 -12.57 -21.45 -25.80
C ASP A 130 -11.42 -21.80 -26.77
N SER A 131 -10.42 -22.57 -26.33
CA SER A 131 -9.32 -22.99 -27.20
C SER A 131 -9.87 -23.87 -28.31
N LYS A 132 -9.96 -23.27 -29.49
CA LYS A 132 -10.29 -23.95 -30.75
C LYS A 132 -9.29 -25.09 -30.96
N GLY A 133 -9.73 -26.32 -30.67
CA GLY A 133 -8.94 -27.50 -31.04
C GLY A 133 -8.87 -28.64 -30.02
N GLN A 134 -9.41 -28.52 -28.82
CA GLN A 134 -9.48 -29.67 -27.90
C GLN A 134 -10.89 -30.25 -27.81
N THR A 135 -10.97 -31.56 -27.93
CA THR A 135 -12.21 -32.39 -27.97
C THR A 135 -13.02 -32.42 -26.67
N ASN A 136 -12.59 -31.72 -25.64
CA ASN A 136 -13.31 -31.57 -24.37
C ASN A 136 -13.96 -30.17 -24.30
N SER A 137 -15.08 -29.97 -24.99
CA SER A 137 -15.89 -28.76 -24.87
C SER A 137 -16.41 -28.64 -23.44
N SER A 138 -16.05 -27.54 -22.76
CA SER A 138 -16.64 -27.21 -21.46
C SER A 138 -18.17 -27.24 -21.54
N PRO A 139 -18.87 -27.80 -20.55
CA PRO A 139 -20.34 -27.77 -20.52
C PRO A 139 -20.87 -26.34 -20.35
N VAL A 140 -20.03 -25.37 -20.02
CA VAL A 140 -20.41 -23.99 -19.73
C VAL A 140 -19.87 -23.06 -20.83
N THR A 141 -20.73 -22.16 -21.32
CA THR A 141 -20.37 -21.12 -22.32
C THR A 141 -20.78 -19.75 -21.85
N ILE A 142 -19.96 -18.75 -22.16
CA ILE A 142 -20.27 -17.34 -21.95
C ILE A 142 -20.85 -16.80 -23.24
N LYS A 143 -22.12 -16.35 -23.24
CA LYS A 143 -22.79 -15.82 -24.43
C LYS A 143 -22.74 -14.30 -24.49
N ASP A 144 -23.05 -13.66 -23.38
CA ASP A 144 -23.14 -12.20 -23.29
C ASP A 144 -21.97 -11.62 -22.48
N PRO A 145 -21.53 -10.41 -22.80
CA PRO A 145 -20.49 -9.73 -22.03
C PRO A 145 -21.00 -9.40 -20.62
N PHE A 146 -20.12 -9.59 -19.64
CA PHE A 146 -20.43 -9.23 -18.25
C PHE A 146 -20.58 -7.72 -18.09
N LEU A 147 -21.54 -7.29 -17.27
CA LEU A 147 -21.53 -5.94 -16.73
C LEU A 147 -20.36 -5.81 -15.77
N ALA A 148 -19.50 -4.83 -16.00
CA ALA A 148 -18.35 -4.51 -15.15
C ALA A 148 -18.18 -2.99 -15.10
N GLU A 149 -18.71 -2.36 -14.07
CA GLU A 149 -18.72 -0.91 -13.90
C GLU A 149 -18.21 -0.51 -12.54
N CYS A 150 -17.31 0.50 -12.50
CA CYS A 150 -16.79 1.08 -11.27
C CYS A 150 -17.15 2.57 -11.23
N LEU A 151 -17.67 3.01 -10.08
CA LEU A 151 -18.00 4.39 -9.79
C LEU A 151 -17.13 4.92 -8.66
N GLU A 152 -16.77 6.18 -8.75
CA GLU A 152 -16.04 6.91 -7.74
C GLU A 152 -16.91 8.07 -7.23
N GLU A 153 -16.98 8.26 -5.92
CA GLU A 153 -17.70 9.38 -5.34
C GLU A 153 -16.91 10.67 -5.55
N LYS A 154 -17.57 11.72 -6.05
CA LYS A 154 -16.99 13.07 -6.02
C LYS A 154 -16.77 13.45 -4.56
N THR A 155 -15.60 13.94 -4.24
CA THR A 155 -15.27 14.43 -2.90
C THR A 155 -16.31 15.46 -2.47
N GLN A 156 -17.13 15.10 -1.49
CA GLN A 156 -18.02 16.08 -0.85
C GLN A 156 -17.16 17.01 0.03
N PRO A 157 -17.50 18.31 0.14
CA PRO A 157 -16.82 19.19 1.07
C PRO A 157 -16.96 18.60 2.49
N ARG A 158 -15.84 18.55 3.17
CA ARG A 158 -15.55 17.92 4.45
C ARG A 158 -16.70 17.89 5.45
N ASN A 159 -17.21 16.72 5.72
CA ASN A 159 -17.92 16.44 6.96
C ASN A 159 -16.90 16.24 8.09
N LYS A 160 -17.32 16.54 9.32
CA LYS A 160 -16.51 16.56 10.57
C LYS A 160 -15.66 15.30 10.88
N ASN A 161 -15.78 14.23 10.09
CA ASN A 161 -15.17 12.92 10.34
C ASN A 161 -14.16 12.48 9.27
N GLY A 162 -13.61 13.39 8.46
CA GLY A 162 -12.74 13.01 7.35
C GLY A 162 -13.52 12.19 6.31
N THR A 163 -13.90 12.78 5.19
CA THR A 163 -14.66 12.06 4.16
C THR A 163 -13.78 11.00 3.53
N ALA A 164 -14.20 9.76 3.71
CA ALA A 164 -13.69 8.65 2.94
C ALA A 164 -14.21 8.81 1.51
N LYS A 165 -13.32 8.79 0.53
CA LYS A 165 -13.69 8.66 -0.86
C LYS A 165 -14.04 7.21 -1.09
N SER A 166 -15.29 6.92 -1.40
CA SER A 166 -15.71 5.55 -1.68
C SER A 166 -15.63 5.26 -3.17
N ILE A 167 -15.13 4.08 -3.48
CA ILE A 167 -15.11 3.52 -4.82
C ILE A 167 -15.91 2.23 -4.74
N ALA A 168 -16.83 2.05 -5.67
CA ALA A 168 -17.59 0.82 -5.74
C ALA A 168 -17.59 0.27 -7.17
N CYS A 169 -17.41 -1.04 -7.29
CA CYS A 169 -17.54 -1.76 -8.54
C CYS A 169 -18.72 -2.72 -8.47
N VAL A 170 -19.43 -2.87 -9.57
CA VAL A 170 -20.49 -3.87 -9.76
C VAL A 170 -20.12 -4.82 -10.89
N VAL A 171 -20.28 -6.10 -10.64
CA VAL A 171 -20.12 -7.15 -11.63
C VAL A 171 -21.40 -7.97 -11.67
N GLN A 172 -21.91 -8.22 -12.87
CA GLN A 172 -23.07 -9.08 -13.12
C GLN A 172 -22.94 -9.76 -14.47
N GLY A 173 -23.37 -11.00 -14.56
CA GLY A 173 -23.40 -11.70 -15.82
C GLY A 173 -24.07 -13.06 -15.72
N SER A 174 -24.19 -13.71 -16.85
CA SER A 174 -24.77 -15.03 -16.95
C SER A 174 -23.92 -15.93 -17.84
N VAL A 175 -24.00 -17.22 -17.54
CA VAL A 175 -23.37 -18.26 -18.34
C VAL A 175 -24.44 -19.30 -18.71
N GLN A 176 -24.20 -20.04 -19.77
CA GLN A 176 -25.10 -21.10 -20.21
C GLN A 176 -24.41 -22.45 -20.01
N ARG A 177 -25.08 -23.37 -19.30
CA ARG A 177 -24.65 -24.75 -19.10
C ARG A 177 -25.46 -25.69 -19.99
N LYS A 178 -24.78 -26.57 -20.74
CA LYS A 178 -25.39 -27.67 -21.47
C LYS A 178 -25.70 -28.82 -20.50
N PHE A 179 -26.90 -29.38 -20.58
CA PHE A 179 -27.23 -30.61 -19.84
C PHE A 179 -26.36 -31.78 -20.30
N TRP A 180 -25.89 -32.53 -19.37
CA TRP A 180 -25.10 -33.76 -19.64
C TRP A 180 -25.96 -34.87 -20.17
N LEU A 181 -27.19 -34.97 -19.65
CA LEU A 181 -28.16 -35.94 -20.09
C LEU A 181 -29.34 -35.28 -20.83
N PRO A 182 -29.78 -35.83 -21.98
CA PRO A 182 -30.83 -35.22 -22.79
C PRO A 182 -32.18 -35.06 -22.08
N TRP A 183 -32.41 -35.83 -21.04
CA TRP A 183 -33.67 -35.86 -20.25
C TRP A 183 -33.85 -34.58 -19.37
N GLY A 184 -32.78 -33.91 -19.00
CA GLY A 184 -32.83 -32.66 -18.25
C GLY A 184 -33.53 -31.56 -19.02
N GLN A 185 -33.54 -31.63 -20.35
CA GLN A 185 -34.18 -30.66 -21.23
C GLN A 185 -35.72 -30.65 -21.12
N THR A 186 -36.32 -31.77 -20.75
CA THR A 186 -37.79 -31.91 -20.67
C THR A 186 -38.37 -31.42 -19.34
N LEU A 187 -37.52 -31.26 -18.32
CA LEU A 187 -37.96 -30.95 -16.96
C LEU A 187 -37.90 -29.46 -16.64
N VAL A 188 -37.27 -28.66 -17.49
CA VAL A 188 -37.10 -27.21 -17.26
C VAL A 188 -38.10 -26.45 -18.13
N SER A 189 -38.81 -25.48 -17.55
CA SER A 189 -39.78 -24.61 -18.23
C SER A 189 -39.18 -23.98 -19.49
N ASN A 190 -39.93 -23.99 -20.59
CA ASN A 190 -39.53 -23.51 -21.93
C ASN A 190 -38.95 -22.08 -21.98
N SER A 191 -39.17 -21.24 -20.96
CA SER A 191 -38.70 -19.85 -20.92
C SER A 191 -37.21 -19.72 -20.54
N GLN A 192 -36.58 -20.77 -20.03
CA GLN A 192 -35.18 -20.73 -19.61
C GLN A 192 -34.25 -21.62 -20.45
N LEU A 193 -34.79 -22.36 -21.40
CA LEU A 193 -34.07 -23.23 -22.30
C LEU A 193 -33.83 -22.57 -23.64
N HIS A 194 -32.56 -22.28 -23.96
CA HIS A 194 -32.11 -22.00 -25.32
C HIS A 194 -31.20 -23.14 -25.77
N ASP A 195 -31.54 -23.85 -26.80
CA ASP A 195 -30.74 -24.91 -27.43
C ASP A 195 -30.26 -26.02 -26.46
N GLY A 196 -31.12 -26.45 -25.52
CA GLY A 196 -30.75 -27.48 -24.52
C GLY A 196 -29.75 -27.02 -23.47
N ARG A 197 -29.67 -25.72 -23.23
CA ARG A 197 -28.80 -25.11 -22.21
C ARG A 197 -29.62 -24.34 -21.19
N VAL A 198 -29.21 -24.37 -19.94
CA VAL A 198 -29.80 -23.60 -18.85
C VAL A 198 -28.94 -22.38 -18.55
N GLY A 199 -29.58 -21.22 -18.39
CA GLY A 199 -28.93 -19.99 -17.97
C GLY A 199 -28.65 -19.97 -16.47
N ILE A 200 -27.42 -19.68 -16.09
CA ILE A 200 -26.99 -19.50 -14.69
C ILE A 200 -26.58 -18.03 -14.52
N ASN A 201 -27.26 -17.31 -13.64
CA ASN A 201 -27.00 -15.90 -13.36
C ASN A 201 -26.18 -15.73 -12.08
N SER A 202 -25.15 -14.87 -12.08
CA SER A 202 -24.33 -14.57 -10.90
C SER A 202 -25.08 -13.72 -9.86
N GLY A 203 -26.17 -13.04 -10.25
CA GLY A 203 -26.67 -11.91 -9.48
C GLY A 203 -25.78 -10.68 -9.65
N LYS A 204 -26.04 -9.64 -8.87
CA LYS A 204 -25.20 -8.45 -8.78
C LYS A 204 -24.23 -8.61 -7.62
N THR A 205 -22.95 -8.59 -7.94
CA THR A 205 -21.87 -8.60 -6.96
C THR A 205 -21.28 -7.21 -6.88
N TYR A 206 -21.11 -6.71 -5.68
CA TYR A 206 -20.53 -5.40 -5.43
C TYR A 206 -19.22 -5.56 -4.65
N ALA A 207 -18.23 -4.74 -4.99
CA ALA A 207 -17.07 -4.52 -4.14
C ALA A 207 -16.96 -3.03 -3.84
N VAL A 208 -16.60 -2.71 -2.61
CA VAL A 208 -16.47 -1.33 -2.12
C VAL A 208 -15.09 -1.16 -1.52
N LYS A 209 -14.44 -0.06 -1.87
CA LYS A 209 -13.19 0.40 -1.28
C LYS A 209 -13.43 1.80 -0.72
N GLU A 210 -13.19 1.95 0.56
CA GLU A 210 -13.21 3.27 1.19
C GLU A 210 -11.77 3.75 1.33
N LYS A 211 -11.48 4.86 0.67
CA LYS A 211 -10.19 5.54 0.76
C LYS A 211 -10.32 6.68 1.76
N GLN A 212 -9.73 6.52 2.94
CA GLN A 212 -9.60 7.65 3.86
C GLN A 212 -8.62 8.67 3.26
N ILE A 213 -9.18 9.70 2.66
CA ILE A 213 -8.41 10.79 2.07
C ILE A 213 -8.37 11.92 3.08
N THR A 214 -7.18 12.50 3.22
CA THR A 214 -6.98 13.82 3.83
C THR A 214 -6.68 13.90 5.32
N ILE A 215 -6.18 12.86 5.96
CA ILE A 215 -5.51 13.08 7.24
C ILE A 215 -4.16 13.75 6.92
N PRO A 216 -3.88 14.95 7.47
CA PRO A 216 -2.62 15.63 7.21
C PRO A 216 -1.42 14.79 7.63
N ILE A 217 -0.37 14.80 6.82
CA ILE A 217 0.88 14.08 7.09
C ILE A 217 1.94 15.10 7.49
N ASP A 218 2.57 14.86 8.65
CA ASP A 218 3.81 15.50 9.04
C ASP A 218 4.95 14.55 8.72
N LEU A 219 5.71 14.83 7.67
CA LEU A 219 6.89 14.07 7.28
C LEU A 219 8.14 14.76 7.81
N MET A 220 8.81 14.17 8.79
CA MET A 220 10.12 14.59 9.26
C MET A 220 11.19 13.67 8.68
N MET A 221 12.01 14.20 7.79
CA MET A 221 13.14 13.48 7.20
C MET A 221 14.39 13.70 8.04
N VAL A 222 14.98 12.64 8.53
CA VAL A 222 16.29 12.63 9.18
C VAL A 222 17.28 12.11 8.14
N THR A 223 18.01 13.04 7.52
CA THR A 223 18.82 12.78 6.32
C THR A 223 20.30 12.75 6.65
N ASP A 224 20.92 11.64 6.34
CA ASP A 224 22.38 11.54 6.32
C ASP A 224 22.94 12.44 5.23
N LEU A 225 23.82 13.35 5.63
CA LEU A 225 24.63 14.16 4.73
C LEU A 225 26.12 14.03 5.12
N SER A 226 26.52 12.85 5.55
CA SER A 226 27.93 12.50 5.71
C SER A 226 28.63 12.46 4.34
N ARG A 227 29.96 12.41 4.36
CA ARG A 227 30.78 12.47 3.15
C ARG A 227 30.46 11.37 2.14
N SER A 228 30.04 10.20 2.59
CA SER A 228 29.66 9.06 1.75
C SER A 228 28.49 9.34 0.80
N MET A 229 27.65 10.34 1.10
CA MET A 229 26.60 10.80 0.21
C MET A 229 27.11 11.40 -1.13
N ASN A 230 28.41 11.69 -1.24
CA ASN A 230 29.05 12.04 -2.50
C ASN A 230 29.44 10.83 -3.37
N TRP A 231 29.23 9.61 -2.89
CA TRP A 231 29.55 8.38 -3.62
C TRP A 231 28.40 7.95 -4.55
N ALA A 232 28.74 7.03 -5.46
CA ALA A 232 27.76 6.44 -6.35
C ALA A 232 26.68 5.67 -5.58
N ILE A 233 25.47 5.64 -6.14
CA ILE A 233 24.35 4.92 -5.52
C ILE A 233 24.49 3.38 -5.61
N VAL A 234 25.29 2.90 -6.55
CA VAL A 234 25.49 1.47 -6.79
C VAL A 234 26.65 0.95 -5.93
N SER A 235 26.39 -0.07 -5.16
CA SER A 235 27.21 -0.58 -4.06
C SER A 235 28.38 -1.48 -4.51
N HIS A 236 29.32 -1.00 -5.32
CA HIS A 236 30.59 -1.73 -5.53
C HIS A 236 31.77 -0.77 -5.36
N GLY A 237 32.03 -0.38 -4.12
CA GLY A 237 33.17 0.43 -3.75
C GLY A 237 32.81 1.85 -3.34
N ASP A 238 33.56 2.39 -2.39
CA ASP A 238 33.44 3.77 -1.89
C ASP A 238 34.04 4.73 -2.94
N ILE A 239 33.39 4.84 -4.09
CA ILE A 239 33.88 5.67 -5.20
C ILE A 239 33.13 6.99 -5.18
N GLU A 240 33.86 8.07 -4.94
CA GLU A 240 33.37 9.44 -5.07
C GLU A 240 33.11 9.73 -6.56
N VAL A 241 31.93 10.23 -6.89
CA VAL A 241 31.51 10.51 -8.27
C VAL A 241 31.07 11.96 -8.43
N ALA A 242 31.15 12.46 -9.67
CA ALA A 242 30.68 13.80 -9.96
C ALA A 242 29.13 13.84 -10.04
N PRO A 243 28.51 15.02 -9.75
CA PRO A 243 27.09 15.22 -10.04
C PRO A 243 26.76 14.90 -11.51
N PRO A 244 25.58 14.36 -11.82
CA PRO A 244 24.39 14.14 -10.97
C PRO A 244 24.26 12.70 -10.44
N ASN A 245 25.34 11.95 -10.32
CA ASN A 245 25.30 10.51 -10.05
C ASN A 245 25.55 10.15 -8.58
N ARG A 246 25.63 11.14 -7.69
CA ARG A 246 25.84 10.94 -6.26
C ARG A 246 24.55 10.49 -5.55
N ARG A 247 24.69 9.82 -4.40
CA ARG A 247 23.56 9.47 -3.52
C ARG A 247 22.75 10.71 -3.11
N ILE A 248 23.44 11.81 -2.81
CA ILE A 248 22.78 13.10 -2.50
C ILE A 248 21.96 13.65 -3.66
N ASP A 249 22.40 13.49 -4.90
CA ASP A 249 21.68 13.98 -6.07
C ASP A 249 20.37 13.20 -6.27
N ALA A 250 20.41 11.86 -6.06
CA ALA A 250 19.21 11.05 -6.08
C ALA A 250 18.23 11.41 -4.95
N LEU A 251 18.74 11.66 -3.73
CA LEU A 251 17.91 12.13 -2.61
C LEU A 251 17.23 13.46 -2.94
N ARG A 252 17.97 14.45 -3.46
CA ARG A 252 17.46 15.77 -3.83
C ARG A 252 16.33 15.68 -4.87
N GLU A 253 16.48 14.81 -5.87
CA GLU A 253 15.45 14.60 -6.89
C GLU A 253 14.21 13.91 -6.31
N VAL A 254 14.40 12.87 -5.49
CA VAL A 254 13.29 12.18 -4.83
C VAL A 254 12.54 13.12 -3.89
N VAL A 255 13.24 13.95 -3.11
CA VAL A 255 12.59 14.95 -2.25
C VAL A 255 11.81 15.97 -3.06
N SER A 256 12.29 16.37 -4.25
CA SER A 256 11.51 17.21 -5.16
C SER A 256 10.19 16.54 -5.59
N ASN A 257 10.26 15.28 -6.00
CA ASN A 257 9.06 14.51 -6.37
C ASN A 257 8.08 14.34 -5.18
N ILE A 258 8.59 14.11 -3.99
CA ILE A 258 7.76 13.99 -2.78
C ILE A 258 7.14 15.33 -2.39
N GLN A 259 7.86 16.42 -2.55
CA GLN A 259 7.30 17.76 -2.38
C GLN A 259 6.10 17.99 -3.32
N ASP A 260 6.23 17.64 -4.59
CA ASP A 260 5.15 17.79 -5.57
C ASP A 260 3.95 16.87 -5.27
N ILE A 261 4.19 15.71 -4.65
CA ILE A 261 3.14 14.80 -4.19
C ILE A 261 2.42 15.32 -2.94
N LEU A 262 3.15 15.71 -1.91
CA LEU A 262 2.57 16.09 -0.62
C LEU A 262 2.14 17.56 -0.54
N LEU A 263 2.83 18.45 -1.27
CA LEU A 263 2.62 19.90 -1.28
C LEU A 263 2.33 20.39 -2.70
N PRO A 264 1.31 19.85 -3.40
CA PRO A 264 1.04 20.22 -4.79
C PRO A 264 0.68 21.71 -4.90
N LYS A 265 1.10 22.35 -5.99
CA LYS A 265 0.78 23.75 -6.30
C LYS A 265 -0.74 23.92 -6.49
N ASP A 266 -1.33 22.99 -7.22
CA ASP A 266 -2.77 22.99 -7.49
C ASP A 266 -3.55 22.38 -6.33
N THR A 267 -4.81 22.78 -6.21
CA THR A 267 -5.71 22.17 -5.22
C THR A 267 -6.16 20.83 -5.74
N ARG A 268 -5.78 19.76 -5.02
CA ARG A 268 -6.16 18.38 -5.30
C ARG A 268 -7.05 17.87 -4.18
N ASP A 269 -8.17 17.28 -4.57
CA ASP A 269 -9.14 16.78 -3.59
C ASP A 269 -8.65 15.53 -2.84
N ASP A 270 -7.63 14.86 -3.38
CA ASP A 270 -7.06 13.62 -2.85
C ASP A 270 -5.84 13.85 -1.93
N ILE A 271 -5.41 15.11 -1.76
CA ILE A 271 -4.24 15.46 -0.94
C ILE A 271 -4.61 16.52 0.08
N SER A 272 -4.23 16.28 1.34
CA SER A 272 -4.48 17.26 2.39
C SER A 272 -3.67 18.55 2.13
N PRO A 273 -4.31 19.73 2.13
CA PRO A 273 -3.59 20.99 2.02
C PRO A 273 -2.75 21.32 3.27
N TYR A 274 -2.91 20.56 4.34
CA TYR A 274 -2.24 20.74 5.63
C TYR A 274 -1.06 19.82 5.84
N ASN A 275 -0.64 19.08 4.81
CA ASN A 275 0.59 18.30 4.83
C ASN A 275 1.79 19.21 5.10
N ARG A 276 2.74 18.69 5.90
CA ARG A 276 3.98 19.41 6.20
C ARG A 276 5.16 18.48 6.00
N ILE A 277 6.28 19.08 5.55
CA ILE A 277 7.56 18.39 5.40
C ILE A 277 8.60 19.16 6.21
N GLY A 278 9.41 18.46 6.98
CA GLY A 278 10.59 19.00 7.64
C GLY A 278 11.79 18.12 7.37
N PHE A 279 12.97 18.65 7.53
CA PHE A 279 14.19 17.86 7.50
C PHE A 279 15.19 18.25 8.58
N VAL A 280 15.93 17.26 9.01
CA VAL A 280 17.08 17.36 9.90
C VAL A 280 18.22 16.64 9.21
N SER A 281 19.21 17.40 8.75
CA SER A 281 20.40 16.79 8.17
C SER A 281 21.48 16.66 9.22
N PHE A 282 22.15 15.52 9.23
CA PHE A 282 23.21 15.20 10.17
C PHE A 282 24.51 14.79 9.45
N ALA A 283 25.61 14.95 10.16
CA ALA A 283 26.93 14.40 9.87
C ALA A 283 27.48 13.77 11.15
N ALA A 284 28.62 14.16 11.67
CA ALA A 284 29.10 13.69 12.98
C ALA A 284 28.34 14.29 14.19
N GLY A 285 27.47 15.27 13.92
CA GLY A 285 26.52 15.87 14.85
C GLY A 285 25.41 16.55 14.07
N THR A 286 24.47 17.18 14.76
CA THR A 286 23.26 17.74 14.17
C THR A 286 23.04 19.17 14.65
N ARG A 287 22.58 20.07 13.77
CA ARG A 287 22.16 21.41 14.20
C ARG A 287 20.66 21.41 14.49
N GLN A 288 20.28 22.18 15.49
CA GLN A 288 18.87 22.40 15.78
C GLN A 288 18.32 23.52 14.88
N LYS A 289 17.01 23.58 14.77
CA LYS A 289 16.34 24.67 14.07
C LYS A 289 16.76 26.03 14.67
N GLY A 290 17.20 26.94 13.81
CA GLY A 290 17.71 28.25 14.24
C GLY A 290 19.09 28.26 14.90
N GLU A 291 19.82 27.13 14.86
CA GLU A 291 21.21 27.05 15.34
C GLU A 291 22.17 27.37 14.20
N THR A 292 22.99 28.39 14.37
CA THR A 292 23.98 28.80 13.38
C THR A 292 25.39 28.36 13.71
N ASP A 293 25.75 28.36 15.01
CA ASP A 293 27.15 28.25 15.44
C ASP A 293 27.55 26.88 15.94
N ASN A 294 26.61 26.15 16.54
CA ASN A 294 26.94 24.87 17.17
C ASN A 294 26.18 23.71 16.51
N CYS A 295 26.82 22.57 16.39
CA CYS A 295 26.11 21.33 16.19
C CYS A 295 26.06 20.54 17.50
N VAL A 296 24.91 20.01 17.83
CA VAL A 296 24.67 19.33 19.10
C VAL A 296 24.98 17.85 19.02
N LEU A 297 25.44 17.34 20.16
CA LEU A 297 25.60 15.92 20.44
C LEU A 297 24.57 15.57 21.52
N PRO A 298 23.40 15.06 21.17
CA PRO A 298 22.23 14.93 22.07
C PRO A 298 22.36 13.70 22.99
N TYR A 299 23.51 13.55 23.59
CA TYR A 299 23.82 12.45 24.51
C TYR A 299 24.09 13.00 25.90
N TYR A 300 23.80 12.20 26.92
CA TYR A 300 24.16 12.48 28.28
C TYR A 300 25.28 11.52 28.71
N SER A 301 26.16 12.00 29.56
CA SER A 301 27.14 11.19 30.24
C SER A 301 26.84 11.11 31.73
N ARG A 302 27.53 10.22 32.41
CA ARG A 302 27.59 10.26 33.87
C ARG A 302 28.02 11.65 34.32
N GLN A 303 27.41 12.13 35.38
CA GLN A 303 27.55 13.52 35.84
C GLN A 303 29.02 13.87 36.21
N ASP A 304 29.74 12.91 36.83
CA ASP A 304 31.17 13.05 37.21
C ASP A 304 32.11 13.19 36.00
N LYS A 305 31.66 12.83 34.78
CA LYS A 305 32.47 12.87 33.56
C LYS A 305 32.11 13.99 32.58
N GLN A 306 30.98 14.63 32.80
CA GLN A 306 30.45 15.64 31.85
C GLN A 306 31.45 16.79 31.60
N THR A 307 32.07 17.31 32.63
CA THR A 307 33.03 18.42 32.54
C THR A 307 34.29 18.01 31.75
N ASP A 308 34.82 16.82 31.99
CA ASP A 308 36.02 16.33 31.31
C ASP A 308 35.74 16.10 29.81
N ILE A 309 34.62 15.47 29.48
CA ILE A 309 34.20 15.23 28.09
C ILE A 309 33.98 16.56 27.35
N SER A 310 33.28 17.53 27.99
CA SER A 310 33.08 18.87 27.42
C SER A 310 34.40 19.59 27.17
N ARG A 311 35.41 19.40 28.04
CA ARG A 311 36.73 19.98 27.86
C ARG A 311 37.42 19.47 26.58
N TYR A 312 37.32 18.17 26.27
CA TYR A 312 37.86 17.62 25.02
C TYR A 312 37.22 18.25 23.79
N PHE A 313 35.87 18.35 23.74
CA PHE A 313 35.19 19.01 22.63
C PHE A 313 35.56 20.49 22.50
N ASN A 314 35.66 21.20 23.60
CA ASN A 314 36.03 22.64 23.61
C ASN A 314 37.48 22.89 23.17
N LYS A 315 38.38 21.97 23.42
CA LYS A 315 39.79 22.03 22.98
C LYS A 315 40.00 21.54 21.55
N GLY A 316 38.98 21.04 20.87
CA GLY A 316 39.07 20.46 19.52
C GLY A 316 39.64 19.03 19.50
N GLU A 317 39.77 18.38 20.64
CA GLU A 317 40.17 16.96 20.78
C GLU A 317 38.95 16.05 20.50
N ILE A 318 38.32 16.25 19.35
CA ILE A 318 36.97 15.71 19.04
C ILE A 318 36.93 14.18 19.07
N ARG A 319 37.99 13.52 18.57
CA ARG A 319 38.07 12.05 18.59
C ARG A 319 38.05 11.53 20.02
N LYS A 320 38.88 12.09 20.90
CA LYS A 320 38.95 11.73 22.30
C LYS A 320 37.66 12.03 23.05
N GLY A 321 37.03 13.17 22.72
CA GLY A 321 35.69 13.51 23.23
C GLY A 321 34.65 12.45 22.90
N PHE A 322 34.64 11.93 21.69
CA PHE A 322 33.74 10.82 21.30
C PHE A 322 34.06 9.52 21.99
N GLU A 323 35.35 9.15 22.14
CA GLU A 323 35.78 7.95 22.85
C GLU A 323 35.32 7.97 24.31
N GLU A 324 35.55 9.09 25.00
CA GLU A 324 35.13 9.26 26.39
C GLU A 324 33.61 9.35 26.56
N LEU A 325 32.93 10.03 25.61
CA LEU A 325 31.46 10.07 25.58
C LEU A 325 30.89 8.66 25.42
N ASN A 326 31.40 7.86 24.51
CA ASN A 326 30.96 6.47 24.34
C ASN A 326 31.19 5.63 25.61
N ARG A 327 32.35 5.79 26.28
CA ARG A 327 32.70 5.04 27.48
C ARG A 327 31.79 5.37 28.67
N TYR A 328 31.40 6.62 28.83
CA TYR A 328 30.68 7.13 29.98
C TYR A 328 29.28 7.61 29.69
N MET A 329 28.72 7.19 28.56
CA MET A 329 27.32 7.56 28.17
C MET A 329 26.32 7.03 29.20
N ASP A 330 25.44 7.90 29.64
CA ASP A 330 24.26 7.56 30.42
C ASP A 330 23.14 7.20 29.46
N ILE A 331 22.98 5.93 29.16
CA ILE A 331 22.04 5.40 28.16
C ILE A 331 20.59 5.75 28.55
N GLU A 332 20.25 5.51 29.81
CA GLU A 332 18.86 5.73 30.28
C GLU A 332 18.50 7.21 30.21
N LYS A 333 19.34 8.10 30.72
CA LYS A 333 19.13 9.55 30.67
C LYS A 333 19.09 10.06 29.22
N THR A 334 19.92 9.51 28.34
CA THR A 334 19.94 9.84 26.92
C THR A 334 18.63 9.47 26.24
N ILE A 335 18.04 8.32 26.54
CA ILE A 335 16.75 7.90 25.98
C ILE A 335 15.60 8.67 26.62
N ASN A 336 15.60 8.82 27.95
CA ASN A 336 14.50 9.45 28.69
C ASN A 336 14.32 10.94 28.36
N GLN A 337 15.31 11.63 27.80
CA GLN A 337 15.16 13.01 27.32
C GLN A 337 14.02 13.15 26.29
N ILE A 338 13.66 12.06 25.56
CA ILE A 338 12.59 12.07 24.57
C ILE A 338 11.24 12.46 25.20
N THR A 339 10.98 12.06 26.42
CA THR A 339 9.75 12.40 27.15
C THR A 339 9.59 13.91 27.36
N GLN A 340 10.70 14.65 27.40
CA GLN A 340 10.75 16.08 27.64
C GLN A 340 10.61 16.93 26.38
N PHE A 341 10.56 16.30 25.18
CA PHE A 341 10.41 17.02 23.93
C PHE A 341 9.05 17.71 23.84
N LYS A 342 9.06 19.00 23.46
CA LYS A 342 7.86 19.84 23.36
C LYS A 342 7.95 20.79 22.18
N ASN A 343 6.93 20.78 21.34
CA ASN A 343 6.69 21.78 20.28
C ASN A 343 7.91 22.09 19.38
N GLY A 344 8.83 21.16 19.22
CA GLY A 344 10.04 21.37 18.41
C GLY A 344 10.99 22.46 18.95
N GLU A 345 10.89 22.81 20.23
CA GLU A 345 11.69 23.86 20.85
C GLU A 345 13.18 23.48 20.89
N LYS A 346 14.03 24.50 20.74
CA LYS A 346 15.47 24.35 20.87
C LYS A 346 15.81 23.87 22.28
N LYS A 347 16.62 22.82 22.38
CA LYS A 347 17.07 22.25 23.65
C LYS A 347 18.53 22.53 23.91
N SER A 348 18.85 22.69 25.19
CA SER A 348 20.25 22.69 25.64
C SER A 348 20.71 21.26 25.84
N TYR A 349 21.77 20.86 25.17
CA TYR A 349 22.41 19.56 25.32
C TYR A 349 23.75 19.70 26.03
N PRO A 350 24.20 18.68 26.77
CA PRO A 350 25.44 18.75 27.51
C PRO A 350 26.69 18.93 26.64
N PHE A 351 26.61 18.44 25.39
CA PHE A 351 27.74 18.48 24.47
C PHE A 351 27.35 19.12 23.15
N SER A 352 28.25 19.96 22.64
CA SER A 352 28.13 20.58 21.31
C SER A 352 29.52 20.83 20.74
N LEU A 353 29.58 20.93 19.42
CA LEU A 353 30.77 21.33 18.68
C LEU A 353 30.53 22.73 18.10
N SER A 354 31.39 23.69 18.43
CA SER A 354 31.31 25.04 17.81
C SER A 354 31.68 24.98 16.33
N SER A 355 31.18 25.94 15.55
CA SER A 355 31.43 26.00 14.09
C SER A 355 32.94 26.13 13.76
N SER A 356 33.71 26.81 14.57
CA SER A 356 35.17 26.99 14.39
C SER A 356 35.92 25.66 14.58
N LEU A 357 35.46 24.82 15.49
CA LEU A 357 36.10 23.52 15.83
C LEU A 357 35.52 22.37 14.98
N SER A 358 34.34 22.55 14.40
CA SER A 358 33.55 21.49 13.78
C SER A 358 33.60 21.45 12.25
N ARG A 359 34.43 22.26 11.60
CA ARG A 359 34.45 22.42 10.12
C ARG A 359 34.53 21.11 9.34
N ASN A 360 35.17 20.08 9.89
CA ASN A 360 35.29 18.75 9.25
C ASN A 360 34.33 17.72 9.81
N PHE A 361 33.45 18.08 10.73
CA PHE A 361 32.58 17.14 11.46
C PHE A 361 31.11 17.48 11.32
N CYS A 362 30.75 18.77 11.31
CA CYS A 362 29.38 19.24 11.24
C CYS A 362 29.11 19.94 9.91
N LEU A 363 27.93 19.76 9.40
CA LEU A 363 27.48 20.45 8.18
C LEU A 363 27.56 21.97 8.34
N GLU A 364 27.93 22.64 7.27
CA GLU A 364 27.95 24.10 7.23
C GLU A 364 26.51 24.63 7.31
N ASN A 365 26.29 25.58 8.22
CA ASN A 365 24.98 26.20 8.45
C ASN A 365 25.11 27.71 8.46
N ASN A 366 24.74 28.36 7.34
CA ASN A 366 24.79 29.81 7.16
C ASN A 366 23.38 30.28 6.81
N LYS A 367 23.18 31.62 6.80
CA LYS A 367 21.95 32.23 6.31
C LYS A 367 21.63 31.77 4.89
N GLY A 368 20.50 31.11 4.72
CA GLY A 368 20.04 30.51 3.46
C GLY A 368 20.53 29.09 3.16
N LYS A 369 21.30 28.47 4.08
CA LYS A 369 21.75 27.08 4.01
C LYS A 369 21.50 26.35 5.33
N GLU A 370 20.32 26.50 5.92
CA GLU A 370 20.01 25.86 7.18
C GLU A 370 19.90 24.35 6.99
N THR A 371 20.63 23.59 7.79
CA THR A 371 20.70 22.12 7.72
C THR A 371 19.58 21.43 8.48
N THR A 372 18.76 22.20 9.19
CA THR A 372 17.59 21.73 9.95
C THR A 372 16.47 22.74 9.76
N GLN A 373 15.43 22.36 9.05
CA GLN A 373 14.29 23.22 8.76
C GLN A 373 12.95 22.47 8.94
N ALA A 374 12.00 23.13 9.56
CA ALA A 374 10.63 22.71 9.70
C ALA A 374 9.75 23.96 9.92
N TRP A 375 8.59 24.10 9.33
CA TRP A 375 7.93 23.18 8.43
C TRP A 375 7.76 23.83 7.07
N PHE A 376 7.89 23.03 6.01
CA PHE A 376 7.43 23.40 4.69
C PHE A 376 5.99 22.91 4.52
N SER A 377 5.17 23.72 3.88
CA SER A 377 3.74 23.45 3.65
C SER A 377 3.34 23.93 2.26
N LYS A 378 2.09 23.72 1.88
CA LYS A 378 1.56 24.25 0.62
C LYS A 378 1.75 25.76 0.50
N SER A 379 1.57 26.49 1.58
CA SER A 379 1.77 27.97 1.61
C SER A 379 3.25 28.38 1.65
N LYS A 380 4.15 27.49 2.06
CA LYS A 380 5.60 27.70 2.14
C LYS A 380 6.34 26.49 1.58
N PRO A 381 6.28 26.24 0.27
CA PRO A 381 7.02 25.14 -0.35
C PRO A 381 8.53 25.47 -0.40
N GLY A 382 9.35 24.55 -0.90
CA GLY A 382 10.76 24.78 -1.14
C GLY A 382 11.70 23.89 -0.34
N VAL A 383 11.21 22.75 0.17
CA VAL A 383 12.05 21.78 0.88
C VAL A 383 13.14 21.21 -0.02
N ALA A 384 12.84 20.96 -1.31
CA ALA A 384 13.81 20.49 -2.28
C ALA A 384 14.92 21.51 -2.53
N ASP A 385 14.57 22.80 -2.67
CA ASP A 385 15.54 23.88 -2.88
C ASP A 385 16.39 24.15 -1.64
N ALA A 386 15.82 23.99 -0.45
CA ALA A 386 16.57 24.09 0.79
C ALA A 386 17.63 22.98 0.89
N LEU A 387 17.26 21.74 0.59
CA LEU A 387 18.18 20.59 0.66
C LEU A 387 19.28 20.67 -0.42
N LYS A 388 19.00 21.24 -1.61
CA LYS A 388 20.00 21.43 -2.67
C LYS A 388 21.19 22.28 -2.26
N LYS A 389 21.02 23.18 -1.29
CA LYS A 389 22.06 24.11 -0.85
C LYS A 389 23.06 23.51 0.13
N ILE A 390 22.79 22.34 0.69
CA ILE A 390 23.61 21.69 1.72
C ILE A 390 24.52 20.69 1.05
N GLU A 391 25.84 20.77 1.29
CA GLU A 391 26.80 19.82 0.75
C GLU A 391 27.21 18.79 1.83
N PRO A 392 27.36 17.50 1.46
CA PRO A 392 27.74 16.42 2.36
C PRO A 392 29.14 16.63 2.94
N LEU A 393 29.28 16.35 4.23
CA LEU A 393 30.54 16.51 4.98
C LEU A 393 30.57 15.65 6.24
N GLY A 394 31.75 15.25 6.66
CA GLY A 394 31.97 14.64 7.98
C GLY A 394 31.63 13.16 8.05
N GLY A 395 31.44 12.67 9.28
CA GLY A 395 31.10 11.29 9.60
C GLY A 395 29.61 11.09 9.83
N THR A 396 29.23 9.89 10.30
CA THR A 396 27.83 9.47 10.40
C THR A 396 27.42 9.32 11.88
N ALA A 397 26.53 10.20 12.37
CA ALA A 397 25.90 10.12 13.68
C ALA A 397 24.37 10.10 13.53
N VAL A 398 23.83 8.97 13.08
CA VAL A 398 22.40 8.80 12.80
C VAL A 398 21.57 9.11 14.04
N THR A 399 21.98 8.63 15.20
CA THR A 399 21.27 8.83 16.47
C THR A 399 21.15 10.30 16.85
N SER A 400 22.16 11.13 16.53
CA SER A 400 22.10 12.59 16.71
C SER A 400 20.97 13.21 15.89
N GLY A 401 20.85 12.82 14.61
CA GLY A 401 19.74 13.25 13.74
C GLY A 401 18.37 12.76 14.25
N ILE A 402 18.30 11.52 14.74
CA ILE A 402 17.05 10.94 15.26
C ILE A 402 16.55 11.74 16.48
N PHE A 403 17.39 12.07 17.45
CA PHE A 403 16.95 12.85 18.62
C PHE A 403 16.45 14.25 18.24
N VAL A 404 17.18 14.95 17.38
CA VAL A 404 16.77 16.29 16.93
C VAL A 404 15.50 16.21 16.07
N GLY A 405 15.41 15.23 15.17
CA GLY A 405 14.22 15.01 14.35
C GLY A 405 12.99 14.63 15.18
N THR A 406 13.19 13.79 16.20
CA THR A 406 12.13 13.44 17.14
C THR A 406 11.63 14.66 17.92
N ASN A 407 12.53 15.53 18.35
CA ASN A 407 12.12 16.78 19.00
C ASN A 407 11.31 17.69 18.04
N LEU A 408 11.75 17.84 16.80
CA LEU A 408 11.05 18.66 15.82
C LEU A 408 9.66 18.10 15.44
N ILE A 409 9.52 16.80 15.30
CA ILE A 409 8.22 16.20 14.95
C ILE A 409 7.20 16.32 16.08
N THR A 410 7.61 16.68 17.29
CA THR A 410 6.66 17.00 18.38
C THR A 410 5.97 18.35 18.20
N ASP A 411 6.40 19.15 17.23
CA ASP A 411 5.72 20.40 16.89
C ASP A 411 4.34 20.11 16.28
N THR A 412 3.31 20.77 16.85
CA THR A 412 1.93 20.61 16.40
C THR A 412 1.66 21.46 15.17
N ASN A 413 0.74 21.01 14.31
CA ASN A 413 0.29 21.82 13.19
C ASN A 413 -0.62 22.92 13.69
N LYS A 414 -0.13 24.16 13.72
CA LYS A 414 -0.87 25.34 14.21
C LYS A 414 -1.60 26.10 13.09
N ASP A 415 -1.73 25.51 11.89
CA ASP A 415 -2.47 26.15 10.82
C ASP A 415 -3.93 26.33 11.24
N PRO A 416 -4.46 27.56 11.34
CA PRO A 416 -5.83 27.81 11.79
C PRO A 416 -6.87 27.25 10.81
N GLU A 417 -6.48 27.03 9.56
CA GLU A 417 -7.30 26.42 8.53
C GLU A 417 -7.22 24.89 8.53
N ALA A 418 -6.29 24.29 9.32
CA ALA A 418 -6.19 22.83 9.43
C ALA A 418 -7.50 22.24 9.94
N ALA A 419 -8.25 21.66 9.03
CA ALA A 419 -9.55 21.10 9.37
C ALA A 419 -9.50 19.59 9.58
N PRO A 420 -10.23 19.10 10.57
CA PRO A 420 -10.99 19.91 11.53
C PRO A 420 -10.05 20.65 12.49
N LYS A 421 -10.45 21.82 12.95
CA LYS A 421 -9.65 22.66 13.89
C LYS A 421 -9.13 21.87 15.12
N LYS A 422 -9.80 20.80 15.48
CA LYS A 422 -9.37 19.86 16.53
C LYS A 422 -8.20 18.96 16.12
N LEU A 423 -7.88 18.84 14.84
CA LEU A 423 -6.77 18.04 14.31
C LEU A 423 -5.41 18.76 14.32
N ASN A 424 -5.28 19.91 14.94
CA ASN A 424 -3.98 20.59 15.10
C ASN A 424 -2.93 19.67 15.73
N THR A 425 -3.36 18.60 16.37
CA THR A 425 -2.50 17.59 17.00
C THR A 425 -2.55 16.23 16.33
N ASN A 426 -3.47 16.00 15.39
CA ASN A 426 -3.79 14.69 14.82
C ASN A 426 -3.29 14.47 13.41
N THR A 427 -2.17 15.04 13.05
CA THR A 427 -1.51 14.68 11.81
C THR A 427 -0.88 13.30 11.92
N ARG A 428 -0.94 12.54 10.83
CA ARG A 428 -0.11 11.34 10.68
C ARG A 428 1.35 11.77 10.72
N ARG A 429 2.13 11.19 11.62
CA ARG A 429 3.51 11.61 11.84
C ARG A 429 4.46 10.53 11.40
N VAL A 430 5.30 10.88 10.45
CA VAL A 430 6.30 9.99 9.87
C VAL A 430 7.68 10.51 10.18
N LEU A 431 8.45 9.77 10.95
CA LEU A 431 9.88 9.97 11.12
C LEU A 431 10.60 9.07 10.12
N LEU A 432 11.05 9.64 9.01
CA LEU A 432 11.77 8.93 7.96
C LEU A 432 13.25 9.15 8.15
N ILE A 433 13.99 8.09 8.43
CA ILE A 433 15.42 8.11 8.61
C ILE A 433 16.07 7.56 7.35
N LEU A 434 16.99 8.30 6.76
CA LEU A 434 17.77 7.88 5.60
C LEU A 434 19.25 7.96 5.94
N SER A 435 19.95 6.85 5.74
CA SER A 435 21.41 6.81 5.85
C SER A 435 22.01 5.98 4.72
N ASP A 436 23.20 6.34 4.30
CA ASP A 436 23.99 5.66 3.27
C ASP A 436 25.26 5.00 3.82
N GLY A 437 25.40 4.98 5.14
CA GLY A 437 26.57 4.45 5.80
C GLY A 437 26.30 3.87 7.20
N GLU A 438 27.32 3.23 7.74
CA GLU A 438 27.34 2.71 9.10
C GLU A 438 27.33 3.88 10.10
N ASP A 439 26.47 3.80 11.15
CA ASP A 439 26.55 4.72 12.28
C ASP A 439 27.88 4.52 13.03
N ASN A 440 28.70 5.56 13.06
CA ASN A 440 30.06 5.47 13.59
C ASN A 440 30.40 6.54 14.61
N ARG A 441 29.43 7.38 15.00
CA ARG A 441 29.62 8.43 16.01
C ARG A 441 28.49 8.44 17.03
N PRO A 442 28.76 8.58 18.32
CA PRO A 442 30.08 8.57 19.00
C PRO A 442 30.91 7.31 18.80
N SER A 443 30.26 6.14 18.59
CA SER A 443 30.91 4.88 18.24
C SER A 443 30.00 4.01 17.38
N LYS A 444 30.56 2.96 16.77
CA LYS A 444 29.78 2.00 15.98
C LYS A 444 28.71 1.25 16.79
N SER A 445 28.86 1.13 18.10
CA SER A 445 27.90 0.46 18.98
C SER A 445 26.78 1.38 19.51
N THR A 446 26.93 2.70 19.38
CA THR A 446 25.97 3.66 20.00
C THR A 446 24.54 3.45 19.54
N LEU A 447 24.32 3.35 18.24
CA LEU A 447 22.99 3.09 17.65
C LEU A 447 22.37 1.81 18.21
N VAL A 448 23.14 0.71 18.16
CA VAL A 448 22.68 -0.60 18.62
C VAL A 448 22.34 -0.56 20.11
N THR A 449 23.20 0.07 20.91
CA THR A 449 22.99 0.20 22.36
C THR A 449 21.72 0.98 22.68
N LEU A 450 21.51 2.15 22.04
CA LEU A 450 20.33 2.97 22.29
C LEU A 450 19.04 2.28 21.82
N MET A 451 19.05 1.65 20.64
CA MET A 451 17.88 0.91 20.13
C MET A 451 17.52 -0.29 20.99
N ASN A 452 18.52 -1.07 21.45
CA ASN A 452 18.27 -2.23 22.29
C ASN A 452 17.76 -1.86 23.69
N ASN A 453 18.05 -0.64 24.16
CA ASN A 453 17.55 -0.10 25.42
C ASN A 453 16.24 0.72 25.29
N GLY A 454 15.50 0.57 24.19
CA GLY A 454 14.12 1.09 24.08
C GLY A 454 13.99 2.49 23.47
N MET A 455 15.00 3.00 22.76
CA MET A 455 14.92 4.32 22.11
C MET A 455 13.74 4.41 21.12
N CYS A 456 13.53 3.38 20.30
CA CYS A 456 12.47 3.39 19.29
C CYS A 456 11.05 3.35 19.90
N GLU A 457 10.88 2.56 20.94
CA GLU A 457 9.64 2.47 21.69
C GLU A 457 9.32 3.82 22.34
N LYS A 458 10.31 4.47 22.94
CA LYS A 458 10.16 5.78 23.55
C LYS A 458 9.82 6.87 22.54
N ILE A 459 10.39 6.83 21.34
CA ILE A 459 10.05 7.73 20.23
C ILE A 459 8.59 7.53 19.80
N LYS A 460 8.16 6.28 19.57
CA LYS A 460 6.77 5.95 19.20
C LYS A 460 5.79 6.40 20.27
N GLU A 461 6.07 6.09 21.54
CA GLU A 461 5.26 6.54 22.68
C GLU A 461 5.11 8.06 22.68
N LYS A 462 6.22 8.79 22.52
CA LYS A 462 6.22 10.26 22.51
C LYS A 462 5.40 10.84 21.35
N ILE A 463 5.59 10.33 20.12
CA ILE A 463 4.85 10.81 18.96
C ILE A 463 3.36 10.45 19.08
N ASN A 464 3.03 9.25 19.56
CA ASN A 464 1.66 8.82 19.77
C ASN A 464 0.95 9.64 20.86
N SER A 465 1.66 10.09 21.88
CA SER A 465 1.08 10.94 22.94
C SER A 465 0.60 12.31 22.44
N LEU A 466 0.95 12.69 21.22
CA LEU A 466 0.50 13.93 20.57
C LEU A 466 -0.80 13.74 19.77
N GLN A 467 -1.30 12.51 19.70
CA GLN A 467 -2.56 12.20 19.01
C GLN A 467 -3.73 12.57 19.92
N ASP A 468 -4.83 13.04 19.30
CA ASP A 468 -6.09 13.24 19.98
C ASP A 468 -6.82 11.89 20.11
N SER A 469 -7.40 11.62 21.28
CA SER A 469 -8.19 10.42 21.55
C SER A 469 -9.39 10.23 20.61
N SER A 470 -9.83 11.30 19.94
CA SER A 470 -10.89 11.26 18.92
C SER A 470 -10.49 10.56 17.62
N TYR A 471 -9.18 10.26 17.42
CA TYR A 471 -8.66 9.63 16.21
C TYR A 471 -7.66 8.51 16.55
N PRO A 472 -8.13 7.42 17.16
CA PRO A 472 -7.25 6.35 17.65
C PRO A 472 -6.52 5.57 16.53
N GLN A 473 -6.85 5.81 15.26
CA GLN A 473 -6.28 5.11 14.11
C GLN A 473 -5.03 5.78 13.51
N VAL A 474 -4.62 6.94 14.01
CA VAL A 474 -3.45 7.66 13.52
C VAL A 474 -2.22 7.21 14.28
N GLU A 475 -1.43 6.33 13.66
CA GLU A 475 -0.19 5.83 14.25
C GLU A 475 1.02 6.67 13.82
N ALA A 476 1.95 6.84 14.76
CA ALA A 476 3.30 7.31 14.47
C ALA A 476 4.07 6.23 13.71
N ARG A 477 4.70 6.60 12.60
CA ARG A 477 5.52 5.69 11.81
C ARG A 477 6.98 6.10 11.88
N ILE A 478 7.85 5.14 12.19
CA ILE A 478 9.30 5.29 12.01
C ILE A 478 9.69 4.39 10.85
N ALA A 479 10.38 4.94 9.86
CA ALA A 479 10.88 4.21 8.70
C ALA A 479 12.38 4.44 8.54
N PHE A 480 13.09 3.42 8.07
CA PHE A 480 14.51 3.49 7.76
C PHE A 480 14.79 3.09 6.31
N VAL A 481 15.49 3.95 5.60
CA VAL A 481 15.96 3.74 4.23
C VAL A 481 17.48 3.61 4.25
N ALA A 482 17.97 2.42 3.90
CA ALA A 482 19.39 2.16 3.69
C ALA A 482 19.74 2.41 2.22
N LEU A 483 20.41 3.53 1.91
CA LEU A 483 20.67 4.00 0.56
C LEU A 483 22.05 3.58 0.07
N GLY A 484 22.10 2.59 -0.81
CA GLY A 484 23.34 2.17 -1.47
C GLY A 484 24.34 1.47 -0.54
N PHE A 485 23.89 0.95 0.62
CA PHE A 485 24.73 0.19 1.53
C PHE A 485 23.94 -0.88 2.28
N ASN A 486 24.66 -1.86 2.80
CA ASN A 486 24.12 -2.86 3.71
C ASN A 486 24.66 -2.60 5.12
N PRO A 487 23.80 -2.28 6.11
CA PRO A 487 24.26 -2.10 7.48
C PRO A 487 24.96 -3.36 8.02
N PRO A 488 25.98 -3.23 8.89
CA PRO A 488 26.52 -4.34 9.65
C PRO A 488 25.40 -5.11 10.36
N GLN A 489 25.61 -6.41 10.57
CA GLN A 489 24.53 -7.32 11.03
C GLN A 489 23.91 -6.90 12.37
N ASP A 490 24.70 -6.37 13.28
CA ASP A 490 24.23 -5.84 14.57
C ASP A 490 23.33 -4.61 14.40
N GLN A 491 23.76 -3.65 13.57
CA GLN A 491 22.95 -2.48 13.24
C GLN A 491 21.70 -2.86 12.43
N LEU A 492 21.82 -3.80 11.48
CA LEU A 492 20.67 -4.31 10.72
C LEU A 492 19.61 -4.94 11.63
N ASN A 493 20.03 -5.74 12.61
CA ASN A 493 19.13 -6.36 13.57
C ASN A 493 18.44 -5.30 14.45
N ALA A 494 19.19 -4.31 14.92
CA ALA A 494 18.65 -3.20 15.69
C ALA A 494 17.62 -2.37 14.87
N TRP A 495 17.92 -2.08 13.61
CA TRP A 495 16.98 -1.43 12.71
C TRP A 495 15.70 -2.24 12.49
N LYS A 496 15.81 -3.53 12.14
CA LYS A 496 14.65 -4.41 11.95
C LYS A 496 13.77 -4.50 13.19
N LYS A 497 14.37 -4.52 14.39
CA LYS A 497 13.64 -4.47 15.65
C LYS A 497 12.90 -3.15 15.84
N CYS A 498 13.54 -2.03 15.51
CA CYS A 498 12.99 -0.68 15.65
C CYS A 498 11.81 -0.41 14.69
N VAL A 499 12.02 -0.64 13.40
CA VAL A 499 11.09 -0.22 12.34
C VAL A 499 10.25 -1.35 11.76
N GLY A 500 10.58 -2.62 12.05
CA GLY A 500 9.84 -3.78 11.54
C GLY A 500 9.80 -3.83 10.02
N LYS A 501 8.60 -3.85 9.46
CA LYS A 501 8.36 -3.85 8.00
C LYS A 501 8.74 -2.52 7.30
N GLN A 502 9.03 -1.47 8.06
CA GLN A 502 9.40 -0.16 7.53
C GLN A 502 10.91 -0.02 7.31
N TYR A 503 11.61 -1.12 7.03
CA TYR A 503 13.00 -1.17 6.61
C TYR A 503 13.08 -1.32 5.09
N TYR A 504 13.74 -0.38 4.41
CA TYR A 504 13.83 -0.29 2.95
C TYR A 504 15.30 -0.27 2.50
N PRO A 505 15.86 -1.40 2.05
CA PRO A 505 17.16 -1.43 1.37
C PRO A 505 16.98 -0.90 -0.06
N VAL A 506 17.74 0.11 -0.44
CA VAL A 506 17.57 0.82 -1.71
C VAL A 506 18.92 0.98 -2.42
N ASN A 507 19.01 0.51 -3.66
CA ASN A 507 20.23 0.58 -4.48
C ASN A 507 20.02 1.32 -5.80
N SER A 508 18.92 2.06 -5.94
CA SER A 508 18.60 2.84 -7.14
C SER A 508 17.74 4.05 -6.80
N LYS A 509 17.78 5.06 -7.66
CA LYS A 509 16.93 6.25 -7.54
C LYS A 509 15.44 5.91 -7.59
N GLN A 510 15.04 5.00 -8.48
CA GLN A 510 13.65 4.57 -8.57
C GLN A 510 13.21 3.83 -7.30
N GLY A 511 14.04 2.93 -6.80
CA GLY A 511 13.77 2.25 -5.52
C GLY A 511 13.66 3.21 -4.34
N LEU A 512 14.43 4.31 -4.35
CA LEU A 512 14.33 5.36 -3.34
C LEU A 512 12.96 6.08 -3.42
N LEU A 513 12.53 6.44 -4.61
CA LEU A 513 11.22 7.06 -4.83
C LEU A 513 10.07 6.14 -4.41
N ASP A 514 10.16 4.85 -4.75
CA ASP A 514 9.14 3.86 -4.40
C ASP A 514 9.08 3.62 -2.88
N ALA A 515 10.24 3.56 -2.21
CA ALA A 515 10.30 3.48 -0.75
C ALA A 515 9.64 4.70 -0.08
N PHE A 516 9.94 5.92 -0.53
CA PHE A 516 9.30 7.12 -0.01
C PHE A 516 7.78 7.10 -0.23
N LYS A 517 7.30 6.72 -1.43
CA LYS A 517 5.88 6.57 -1.70
C LYS A 517 5.21 5.56 -0.77
N GLN A 518 5.84 4.42 -0.53
CA GLN A 518 5.31 3.41 0.41
C GLN A 518 5.29 3.90 1.85
N ILE A 519 6.29 4.67 2.28
CA ILE A 519 6.37 5.22 3.63
C ILE A 519 5.27 6.25 3.88
N ILE A 520 4.98 7.13 2.91
CA ILE A 520 3.94 8.15 3.03
C ILE A 520 2.53 7.64 2.73
N SER A 521 2.40 6.49 2.04
CA SER A 521 1.10 5.86 1.81
C SER A 521 0.63 5.17 3.10
N PHE A 522 -0.28 5.82 3.82
CA PHE A 522 -0.94 5.25 4.99
C PHE A 522 -2.21 4.46 4.62
N GLU A 523 -2.36 4.13 3.36
CA GLU A 523 -3.57 3.47 2.89
C GLU A 523 -3.53 1.99 3.27
N GLU A 524 -4.21 1.61 4.34
CA GLU A 524 -4.83 0.30 4.41
C GLU A 524 -6.04 0.34 3.47
N GLU A 525 -5.80 -0.01 2.22
CA GLU A 525 -6.85 -0.18 1.24
C GLU A 525 -7.62 -1.45 1.55
N VAL A 526 -8.68 -1.35 2.34
CA VAL A 526 -9.56 -2.49 2.60
C VAL A 526 -10.64 -2.52 1.52
N GLY A 527 -10.39 -3.31 0.47
CA GLY A 527 -11.45 -3.71 -0.46
C GLY A 527 -12.29 -4.82 0.20
N ARG A 528 -13.62 -4.67 0.22
CA ARG A 528 -14.55 -5.70 0.68
C ARG A 528 -15.61 -6.00 -0.36
N SER A 529 -15.96 -7.27 -0.54
CA SER A 529 -17.16 -7.62 -1.29
C SER A 529 -18.41 -7.31 -0.45
N SER A 530 -19.49 -6.94 -1.12
CA SER A 530 -20.77 -6.63 -0.47
C SER A 530 -21.91 -7.24 -1.27
N SER A 531 -22.78 -7.94 -0.57
CA SER A 531 -24.07 -8.40 -1.14
C SER A 531 -25.12 -7.29 -1.17
N GLN A 532 -24.91 -6.19 -0.44
CA GLN A 532 -25.82 -5.05 -0.43
C GLN A 532 -25.40 -4.02 -1.48
N LYS A 533 -26.40 -3.38 -2.11
CA LYS A 533 -26.18 -2.32 -3.09
C LYS A 533 -25.53 -1.10 -2.42
N PRO A 534 -24.29 -0.73 -2.82
CA PRO A 534 -23.62 0.44 -2.26
C PRO A 534 -24.35 1.75 -2.59
N LYS A 535 -24.20 2.76 -1.72
CA LYS A 535 -24.78 4.10 -1.93
C LYS A 535 -24.40 4.74 -3.27
N LEU A 536 -23.24 4.43 -3.82
CA LEU A 536 -22.77 4.92 -5.14
C LEU A 536 -23.62 4.43 -6.30
N PHE A 537 -24.33 3.32 -6.15
CA PHE A 537 -25.23 2.78 -7.16
C PHE A 537 -26.71 3.01 -6.83
N GLN A 538 -27.03 3.62 -5.69
CA GLN A 538 -28.37 4.04 -5.32
C GLN A 538 -28.76 5.35 -5.99
#